data_a1a4394df0fcca4c0ccb5b3918048166
#
_entry.id   a1a4394df0fcca4c0ccb5b3918048166
#
_cell.length_a   1.000
_cell.length_b   1.000
_cell.length_c   1.000
_cell.angle_alpha   90.00
_cell.angle_beta   90.00
_cell.angle_gamma   90.00
#
_symmetry.space_group_name_H-M   'P 1'
#
loop_
_entity.id
_entity.type
_entity.pdbx_description
1 polymer ?
#
loop_
_entity_poly.entity_id
_entity_poly.type
_entity_poly.pdbx_seq_one_letter_code
_entity_poly.pdbx_strand_id
1 'polypeptide(L)'
;YLKMNKFHWHLTDDQGWRIEIEKYPRLTQIGAYRDSTQIGGWNSPLYDVNIHGGYYTQEDIREIVDFAAERHIEIVPEIEMPGHTSAAIAAYPELGSLKTPPTVATYFNPTWGVFNVAAERVIEFIQDVFDEIFDLFPSRYIHIGGDEVHPESWEANSDISRFMKEKNLDNYSEVQMLFTNRVASLIHSKGHTMIGWNDIMGKNIHEWADSDNESTHALTPYAVVQFWKGDTALIAEALKQGHRVINSPHRDTYLDYNYTKIPLKKAYDFSPFPKGIDRKYKPLLLGSGCQMWSEWIPRIEDMQRQVFPRIAAYAESGWTIENKKNFTRFSTSLSQILIPRWKQKNIAWHKESTPQAE
;
A
#
# COMPACT_ATOMS: atom_id res chain seq x y z
N TYR A 1 4.23 -3.04 -21.31
CA TYR A 1 4.71 -4.18 -22.13
C TYR A 1 4.20 -5.53 -21.60
N LEU A 2 4.16 -5.71 -20.29
CA LEU A 2 3.61 -6.91 -19.63
C LEU A 2 2.07 -6.85 -19.51
N LYS A 3 1.43 -5.79 -20.00
CA LYS A 3 -0.02 -5.56 -19.99
C LYS A 3 -0.64 -5.51 -18.57
N MET A 4 0.14 -5.12 -17.59
CA MET A 4 -0.42 -4.69 -16.31
C MET A 4 -1.12 -3.35 -16.55
N ASN A 5 -2.29 -3.15 -15.96
CA ASN A 5 -3.17 -2.03 -16.29
C ASN A 5 -3.37 -1.04 -15.15
N LYS A 6 -2.82 -1.31 -13.98
CA LYS A 6 -2.83 -0.42 -12.82
C LYS A 6 -1.41 -0.27 -12.28
N PHE A 7 -1.05 0.96 -11.90
CA PHE A 7 0.13 1.25 -11.12
C PHE A 7 -0.33 1.85 -9.79
N HIS A 8 -0.18 1.10 -8.72
CA HIS A 8 -0.45 1.55 -7.37
C HIS A 8 0.78 2.32 -6.90
N TRP A 9 0.65 3.62 -6.65
CA TRP A 9 1.75 4.52 -6.31
C TRP A 9 1.65 4.96 -4.87
N HIS A 10 2.49 4.37 -4.03
CA HIS A 10 2.61 4.66 -2.61
C HIS A 10 3.41 5.97 -2.43
N LEU A 11 2.72 7.05 -2.08
CA LEU A 11 3.28 8.40 -2.11
C LEU A 11 3.57 8.99 -0.73
N THR A 12 3.05 8.38 0.33
CA THR A 12 3.25 8.88 1.70
C THR A 12 3.43 7.72 2.67
N ASP A 13 4.32 7.89 3.63
CA ASP A 13 4.59 6.94 4.72
C ASP A 13 5.33 7.65 5.85
N ASP A 14 5.62 6.96 6.94
CA ASP A 14 6.40 7.44 8.09
C ASP A 14 7.78 8.00 7.69
N GLN A 15 8.43 7.37 6.68
CA GLN A 15 9.78 7.71 6.22
C GLN A 15 9.80 8.83 5.17
N GLY A 16 8.64 9.35 4.78
CA GLY A 16 8.58 10.51 3.91
C GLY A 16 7.27 10.75 3.20
N TRP A 17 6.95 12.02 3.03
CA TRP A 17 5.86 12.51 2.20
C TRP A 17 6.39 12.87 0.81
N ARG A 18 5.87 12.26 -0.26
CA ARG A 18 6.49 12.31 -1.59
C ARG A 18 5.69 13.04 -2.66
N ILE A 19 4.61 13.73 -2.31
CA ILE A 19 3.78 14.47 -3.25
C ILE A 19 3.58 15.93 -2.79
N GLU A 20 3.71 16.86 -3.70
CA GLU A 20 3.42 18.27 -3.44
C GLU A 20 1.92 18.50 -3.23
N ILE A 21 1.59 19.16 -2.12
CA ILE A 21 0.26 19.69 -1.81
C ILE A 21 0.43 21.19 -1.58
N GLU A 22 -0.08 21.99 -2.50
CA GLU A 22 0.14 23.44 -2.51
C GLU A 22 -0.37 24.11 -1.23
N LYS A 23 -1.51 23.65 -0.73
CA LYS A 23 -2.11 24.15 0.51
C LYS A 23 -1.29 23.83 1.76
N TYR A 24 -0.45 22.79 1.71
CA TYR A 24 0.35 22.30 2.84
C TYR A 24 1.83 22.19 2.49
N PRO A 25 2.54 23.30 2.22
CA PRO A 25 3.92 23.26 1.71
C PRO A 25 4.94 22.60 2.65
N ARG A 26 4.68 22.58 3.97
CA ARG A 26 5.58 21.94 4.93
C ARG A 26 5.61 20.41 4.75
N LEU A 27 4.62 19.79 4.11
CA LEU A 27 4.64 18.36 3.78
C LEU A 27 5.87 17.99 2.95
N THR A 28 6.23 18.84 1.98
CA THR A 28 7.41 18.64 1.14
C THR A 28 8.66 19.33 1.67
N GLN A 29 8.53 20.45 2.40
CA GLN A 29 9.67 21.15 2.99
C GLN A 29 10.28 20.41 4.19
N ILE A 30 9.46 19.70 4.98
CA ILE A 30 9.86 18.97 6.18
C ILE A 30 9.61 17.48 5.99
N GLY A 31 8.37 17.09 5.67
CA GLY A 31 7.94 15.69 5.60
C GLY A 31 8.63 14.88 4.52
N ALA A 32 9.21 15.51 3.50
CA ALA A 32 9.92 14.81 2.43
C ALA A 32 11.38 14.44 2.76
N TYR A 33 11.90 14.83 3.91
CA TYR A 33 13.33 14.66 4.25
C TYR A 33 13.52 14.03 5.62
N ARG A 34 14.49 13.11 5.71
CA ARG A 34 14.93 12.49 6.95
C ARG A 34 16.46 12.55 7.10
N ASP A 35 16.95 12.62 8.32
CA ASP A 35 18.37 12.87 8.62
C ASP A 35 19.27 11.67 8.34
N SER A 36 18.72 10.46 8.40
CA SER A 36 19.44 9.22 8.19
C SER A 36 18.49 8.13 7.70
N THR A 37 19.03 6.99 7.31
CA THR A 37 18.23 5.84 6.89
C THR A 37 18.83 4.56 7.45
N GLN A 38 18.03 3.74 8.13
CA GLN A 38 18.43 2.40 8.55
C GLN A 38 18.79 1.56 7.33
N ILE A 39 19.91 0.83 7.41
CA ILE A 39 20.40 -0.05 6.36
C ILE A 39 20.58 -1.48 6.87
N GLY A 40 20.46 -2.47 5.99
CA GLY A 40 20.73 -3.88 6.29
C GLY A 40 19.53 -4.70 6.71
N GLY A 41 18.46 -4.11 7.20
CA GLY A 41 17.20 -4.81 7.56
C GLY A 41 16.65 -4.45 8.93
N TRP A 42 15.59 -5.12 9.35
CA TRP A 42 14.81 -4.90 10.56
C TRP A 42 15.70 -4.74 11.78
N ASN A 43 16.10 -4.86 12.57
CA ASN A 43 16.92 -4.76 13.78
C ASN A 43 18.39 -4.39 13.52
N SER A 44 18.71 -3.87 12.33
CA SER A 44 20.08 -3.43 12.05
C SER A 44 20.43 -2.19 12.89
N PRO A 45 21.57 -2.14 13.56
CA PRO A 45 22.03 -0.94 14.22
C PRO A 45 22.74 0.05 13.27
N LEU A 46 22.80 -0.28 11.98
CA LEU A 46 23.54 0.50 10.98
C LEU A 46 22.63 1.52 10.31
N TYR A 47 23.16 2.73 10.15
CA TYR A 47 22.48 3.82 9.47
C TYR A 47 23.40 4.46 8.43
N ASP A 48 22.82 4.80 7.28
CA ASP A 48 23.36 5.82 6.40
C ASP A 48 22.99 7.18 7.00
N VAL A 49 24.00 7.95 7.41
CA VAL A 49 23.82 9.24 8.08
C VAL A 49 23.70 10.43 7.12
N ASN A 50 23.48 10.16 5.84
CA ASN A 50 23.19 11.20 4.87
C ASN A 50 21.72 11.57 4.89
N ILE A 51 21.42 12.86 4.71
CA ILE A 51 20.05 13.31 4.50
C ILE A 51 19.50 12.62 3.26
N HIS A 52 18.35 11.99 3.42
CA HIS A 52 17.62 11.38 2.32
C HIS A 52 16.26 12.05 2.15
N GLY A 53 15.90 12.38 0.90
CA GLY A 53 14.61 12.99 0.63
C GLY A 53 14.39 13.33 -0.83
N GLY A 54 13.21 13.87 -1.07
CA GLY A 54 12.73 14.27 -2.37
C GLY A 54 11.21 14.07 -2.45
N TYR A 55 10.60 14.71 -3.41
CA TYR A 55 9.17 14.61 -3.68
C TYR A 55 8.91 14.87 -5.15
N TYR A 56 7.72 14.56 -5.60
CA TYR A 56 7.22 14.88 -6.93
C TYR A 56 6.40 16.16 -6.85
N THR A 57 6.71 17.11 -7.73
CA THR A 57 5.87 18.29 -7.95
C THR A 57 4.55 17.88 -8.61
N GLN A 58 3.55 18.72 -8.55
CA GLN A 58 2.30 18.46 -9.26
C GLN A 58 2.50 18.34 -10.77
N GLU A 59 3.50 19.05 -11.33
CA GLU A 59 3.87 18.95 -12.75
C GLU A 59 4.46 17.56 -13.06
N ASP A 60 5.38 17.06 -12.22
CA ASP A 60 5.92 15.68 -12.34
C ASP A 60 4.80 14.64 -12.30
N ILE A 61 3.83 14.82 -11.40
CA ILE A 61 2.67 13.91 -11.30
C ILE A 61 1.86 13.92 -12.59
N ARG A 62 1.53 15.10 -13.12
CA ARG A 62 0.76 15.21 -14.39
C ARG A 62 1.50 14.54 -15.54
N GLU A 63 2.81 14.77 -15.67
CA GLU A 63 3.63 14.12 -16.70
C GLU A 63 3.57 12.59 -16.60
N ILE A 64 3.69 12.04 -15.39
CA ILE A 64 3.66 10.59 -15.17
C ILE A 64 2.26 10.01 -15.42
N VAL A 65 1.21 10.73 -15.01
CA VAL A 65 -0.19 10.32 -15.25
C VAL A 65 -0.47 10.27 -16.75
N ASP A 66 -0.09 11.29 -17.51
CA ASP A 66 -0.27 11.34 -18.96
C ASP A 66 0.55 10.23 -19.65
N PHE A 67 1.81 10.06 -19.24
CA PHE A 67 2.67 8.99 -19.75
C PHE A 67 2.07 7.59 -19.52
N ALA A 68 1.46 7.36 -18.36
CA ALA A 68 0.79 6.11 -18.03
C ALA A 68 -0.50 5.93 -18.85
N ALA A 69 -1.31 6.99 -18.98
CA ALA A 69 -2.56 6.97 -19.73
C ALA A 69 -2.35 6.61 -21.20
N GLU A 70 -1.33 7.16 -21.87
CA GLU A 70 -0.93 6.78 -23.23
C GLU A 70 -0.63 5.28 -23.39
N ARG A 71 -0.33 4.60 -22.28
CA ARG A 71 -0.01 3.17 -22.23
C ARG A 71 -1.13 2.32 -21.64
N HIS A 72 -2.31 2.92 -21.46
CA HIS A 72 -3.48 2.29 -20.85
C HIS A 72 -3.22 1.78 -19.42
N ILE A 73 -2.38 2.50 -18.67
CA ILE A 73 -2.11 2.25 -17.25
C ILE A 73 -2.77 3.36 -16.43
N GLU A 74 -3.68 3.00 -15.56
CA GLU A 74 -4.26 3.90 -14.57
C GLU A 74 -3.37 3.92 -13.32
N ILE A 75 -3.05 5.12 -12.84
CA ILE A 75 -2.30 5.29 -11.59
C ILE A 75 -3.30 5.42 -10.45
N VAL A 76 -3.15 4.56 -9.43
CA VAL A 76 -3.90 4.62 -8.18
C VAL A 76 -2.98 5.22 -7.11
N PRO A 77 -3.19 6.47 -6.68
CA PRO A 77 -2.38 7.05 -5.61
C PRO A 77 -2.74 6.46 -4.25
N GLU A 78 -1.74 6.29 -3.40
CA GLU A 78 -1.90 5.94 -1.99
C GLU A 78 -1.45 7.09 -1.11
N ILE A 79 -2.34 7.53 -0.22
CA ILE A 79 -2.12 8.53 0.82
C ILE A 79 -2.49 7.88 2.14
N GLU A 80 -1.48 7.60 2.95
CA GLU A 80 -1.61 6.85 4.20
C GLU A 80 -2.42 7.58 5.26
N MET A 81 -3.33 6.84 5.91
CA MET A 81 -4.10 7.28 7.07
C MET A 81 -4.89 6.11 7.71
N PRO A 82 -5.13 6.11 9.03
CA PRO A 82 -4.65 7.08 10.03
C PRO A 82 -3.26 6.77 10.54
N GLY A 83 -2.70 5.59 10.27
CA GLY A 83 -1.32 5.18 10.55
C GLY A 83 -0.35 5.62 9.46
N HIS A 84 0.93 5.29 9.61
CA HIS A 84 2.01 5.63 8.66
C HIS A 84 2.08 7.12 8.31
N THR A 85 1.80 7.99 9.28
CA THR A 85 1.66 9.43 9.08
C THR A 85 2.71 10.28 9.79
N SER A 86 3.82 9.68 10.25
CA SER A 86 4.89 10.40 10.98
C SER A 86 5.43 11.58 10.18
N ALA A 87 5.60 11.43 8.86
CA ALA A 87 6.11 12.52 8.02
C ALA A 87 5.12 13.70 7.95
N ALA A 88 3.82 13.43 7.85
CA ALA A 88 2.78 14.46 7.87
C ALA A 88 2.71 15.15 9.24
N ILE A 89 2.80 14.38 10.33
CA ILE A 89 2.76 14.92 11.70
C ILE A 89 4.04 15.69 12.02
N ALA A 90 5.20 15.27 11.54
CA ALA A 90 6.44 16.05 11.66
C ALA A 90 6.31 17.44 11.00
N ALA A 91 5.61 17.49 9.86
CA ALA A 91 5.33 18.73 9.16
C ALA A 91 4.24 19.58 9.85
N TYR A 92 3.18 18.96 10.37
CA TYR A 92 2.02 19.57 10.99
C TYR A 92 1.68 18.84 12.30
N PRO A 93 2.35 19.19 13.42
CA PRO A 93 2.22 18.49 14.71
C PRO A 93 0.81 18.41 15.27
N GLU A 94 -0.05 19.37 14.92
CA GLU A 94 -1.45 19.42 15.34
C GLU A 94 -2.33 18.28 14.75
N LEU A 95 -1.81 17.51 13.79
CA LEU A 95 -2.50 16.36 13.23
C LEU A 95 -2.32 15.09 14.08
N GLY A 96 -1.26 15.04 14.88
CA GLY A 96 -0.87 13.83 15.63
C GLY A 96 -1.65 13.61 16.91
N SER A 97 -1.65 12.37 17.37
CA SER A 97 -2.26 11.95 18.64
C SER A 97 -1.34 12.12 19.83
N LEU A 98 -0.02 12.13 19.64
CA LEU A 98 0.97 12.23 20.70
C LEU A 98 1.27 13.69 21.07
N LYS A 99 1.54 13.95 22.35
CA LYS A 99 1.95 15.28 22.86
C LYS A 99 3.29 15.75 22.27
N THR A 100 4.20 14.81 22.06
CA THR A 100 5.48 15.07 21.38
C THR A 100 5.33 14.52 19.96
N PRO A 101 5.36 15.38 18.94
CA PRO A 101 5.23 14.92 17.57
C PRO A 101 6.46 14.08 17.19
N PRO A 102 6.30 13.06 16.36
CA PRO A 102 7.42 12.32 15.77
C PRO A 102 8.23 13.24 14.84
N THR A 103 9.47 12.86 14.60
CA THR A 103 10.24 13.30 13.42
C THR A 103 9.90 12.42 12.23
N VAL A 104 10.32 12.81 11.02
CA VAL A 104 10.27 11.92 9.86
C VAL A 104 11.08 10.66 10.19
N ALA A 105 10.47 9.50 10.07
CA ALA A 105 11.07 8.25 10.53
C ALA A 105 12.30 7.87 9.71
N THR A 106 13.32 7.38 10.38
CA THR A 106 14.58 6.92 9.78
C THR A 106 14.66 5.40 9.65
N TYR A 107 13.66 4.70 10.19
CA TYR A 107 13.49 3.25 10.15
C TYR A 107 12.00 2.92 10.23
N PHE A 108 11.65 1.66 9.99
CA PHE A 108 10.26 1.22 10.10
C PHE A 108 9.83 1.17 11.56
N ASN A 109 8.78 1.92 11.90
CA ASN A 109 8.13 1.88 13.20
C ASN A 109 6.68 2.42 13.12
N PRO A 110 5.67 1.58 12.94
CA PRO A 110 4.28 1.99 12.74
C PRO A 110 3.62 2.62 13.99
N THR A 111 4.25 2.55 15.17
CA THR A 111 3.63 3.06 16.41
C THR A 111 3.66 4.58 16.55
N TRP A 112 4.42 5.30 15.73
CA TRP A 112 4.69 6.72 15.95
C TRP A 112 3.74 7.67 15.23
N GLY A 113 3.43 7.39 14.00
CA GLY A 113 2.69 8.30 13.14
C GLY A 113 1.22 7.93 13.03
N VAL A 114 0.41 8.30 14.01
CA VAL A 114 -1.04 8.08 13.97
C VAL A 114 -1.79 9.39 14.15
N PHE A 115 -2.68 9.71 13.22
CA PHE A 115 -3.52 10.91 13.29
C PHE A 115 -4.45 10.91 14.51
N ASN A 116 -4.70 12.10 15.07
CA ASN A 116 -5.76 12.33 16.04
C ASN A 116 -7.11 12.37 15.34
N VAL A 117 -7.69 11.21 15.12
CA VAL A 117 -8.97 11.06 14.37
C VAL A 117 -10.19 11.67 15.07
N ALA A 118 -10.07 12.06 16.33
CA ALA A 118 -11.08 12.80 17.07
C ALA A 118 -11.06 14.31 16.77
N ALA A 119 -9.97 14.82 16.20
CA ALA A 119 -9.82 16.23 15.87
C ALA A 119 -10.41 16.53 14.49
N GLU A 120 -11.35 17.47 14.41
CA GLU A 120 -11.95 17.91 13.14
C GLU A 120 -10.89 18.45 12.16
N ARG A 121 -9.84 19.08 12.69
CA ARG A 121 -8.68 19.56 11.93
C ARG A 121 -8.04 18.47 11.06
N VAL A 122 -8.02 17.21 11.51
CA VAL A 122 -7.49 16.08 10.72
C VAL A 122 -8.39 15.81 9.51
N ILE A 123 -9.68 15.90 9.67
CA ILE A 123 -10.63 15.69 8.55
C ILE A 123 -10.55 16.85 7.54
N GLU A 124 -10.42 18.07 8.02
CA GLU A 124 -10.19 19.24 7.17
C GLU A 124 -8.89 19.09 6.35
N PHE A 125 -7.81 18.67 7.01
CA PHE A 125 -6.53 18.38 6.34
C PHE A 125 -6.69 17.30 5.27
N ILE A 126 -7.33 16.17 5.59
CA ILE A 126 -7.55 15.08 4.64
C ILE A 126 -8.39 15.54 3.45
N GLN A 127 -9.44 16.32 3.70
CA GLN A 127 -10.28 16.86 2.64
C GLN A 127 -9.49 17.76 1.69
N ASP A 128 -8.70 18.67 2.25
CA ASP A 128 -7.87 19.58 1.49
C ASP A 128 -6.83 18.84 0.63
N VAL A 129 -6.18 17.82 1.21
CA VAL A 129 -5.23 16.96 0.49
C VAL A 129 -5.93 16.23 -0.65
N PHE A 130 -7.08 15.63 -0.38
CA PHE A 130 -7.81 14.89 -1.41
C PHE A 130 -8.39 15.79 -2.50
N ASP A 131 -8.75 17.03 -2.22
CA ASP A 131 -9.20 17.94 -3.27
C ASP A 131 -8.07 18.14 -4.32
N GLU A 132 -6.80 18.27 -3.91
CA GLU A 132 -5.68 18.34 -4.85
C GLU A 132 -5.36 16.98 -5.50
N ILE A 133 -5.47 15.87 -4.77
CA ILE A 133 -5.26 14.51 -5.31
C ILE A 133 -6.30 14.19 -6.40
N PHE A 134 -7.56 14.55 -6.21
CA PHE A 134 -8.60 14.30 -7.23
C PHE A 134 -8.37 15.10 -8.52
N ASP A 135 -7.78 16.29 -8.42
CA ASP A 135 -7.41 17.10 -9.58
C ASP A 135 -6.19 16.54 -10.34
N LEU A 136 -5.29 15.87 -9.63
CA LEU A 136 -4.06 15.32 -10.20
C LEU A 136 -4.25 13.92 -10.81
N PHE A 137 -5.11 13.10 -10.21
CA PHE A 137 -5.27 11.69 -10.59
C PHE A 137 -6.69 11.42 -11.12
N PRO A 138 -6.85 11.17 -12.43
CA PRO A 138 -8.14 10.83 -13.03
C PRO A 138 -8.62 9.43 -12.65
N SER A 139 -7.91 8.73 -11.77
CA SER A 139 -8.25 7.41 -11.29
C SER A 139 -9.59 7.41 -10.57
N ARG A 140 -10.40 6.41 -10.87
CA ARG A 140 -11.59 6.14 -10.07
C ARG A 140 -11.25 5.71 -8.64
N TYR A 141 -10.06 5.20 -8.41
CA TYR A 141 -9.63 4.60 -7.15
C TYR A 141 -8.60 5.47 -6.44
N ILE A 142 -8.78 5.61 -5.13
CA ILE A 142 -7.83 6.25 -4.21
C ILE A 142 -7.55 5.24 -3.11
N HIS A 143 -6.28 4.96 -2.86
CA HIS A 143 -5.87 4.09 -1.77
C HIS A 143 -5.52 4.93 -0.54
N ILE A 144 -5.98 4.51 0.63
CA ILE A 144 -5.77 5.23 1.90
C ILE A 144 -4.78 4.53 2.85
N GLY A 145 -4.17 3.41 2.44
CA GLY A 145 -3.45 2.54 3.36
C GLY A 145 -4.39 1.91 4.37
N GLY A 146 -4.37 2.37 5.60
CA GLY A 146 -5.25 1.93 6.67
C GLY A 146 -4.72 0.74 7.44
N ASP A 147 -3.49 0.33 7.17
CA ASP A 147 -2.80 -0.79 7.78
C ASP A 147 -2.04 -0.40 9.04
N GLU A 148 -1.72 -1.41 9.82
CA GLU A 148 -0.79 -1.38 10.97
C GLU A 148 -1.03 -0.24 11.97
N VAL A 149 -2.29 0.13 12.21
CA VAL A 149 -2.64 1.18 13.16
C VAL A 149 -2.48 0.66 14.59
N HIS A 150 -1.44 1.12 15.25
CA HIS A 150 -1.18 0.77 16.63
C HIS A 150 -1.98 1.67 17.60
N PRO A 151 -2.71 1.10 18.58
CA PRO A 151 -3.57 1.85 19.47
C PRO A 151 -2.81 2.71 20.51
N GLU A 152 -1.53 2.45 20.78
CA GLU A 152 -0.77 3.08 21.86
C GLU A 152 -0.74 4.61 21.74
N SER A 153 -0.72 5.15 20.51
CA SER A 153 -0.78 6.59 20.27
C SER A 153 -2.13 7.19 20.66
N TRP A 154 -3.20 6.40 20.56
CA TRP A 154 -4.55 6.82 20.93
C TRP A 154 -4.86 6.65 22.40
N GLU A 155 -4.30 5.63 23.06
CA GLU A 155 -4.46 5.36 24.49
C GLU A 155 -4.04 6.54 25.35
N ALA A 156 -2.94 7.19 25.00
CA ALA A 156 -2.41 8.33 25.71
C ALA A 156 -3.15 9.66 25.42
N ASN A 157 -4.13 9.65 24.51
CA ASN A 157 -4.81 10.87 24.05
C ASN A 157 -6.20 11.03 24.66
N SER A 158 -6.39 12.09 25.46
CA SER A 158 -7.66 12.39 26.12
C SER A 158 -8.79 12.74 25.16
N ASP A 159 -8.49 13.27 23.97
CA ASP A 159 -9.49 13.60 22.97
C ASP A 159 -10.08 12.33 22.35
N ILE A 160 -9.23 11.34 22.08
CA ILE A 160 -9.67 10.01 21.64
C ILE A 160 -10.54 9.34 22.72
N SER A 161 -10.13 9.37 23.98
CA SER A 161 -10.92 8.82 25.09
C SER A 161 -12.29 9.49 25.24
N ARG A 162 -12.36 10.80 25.04
CA ARG A 162 -13.64 11.55 25.01
C ARG A 162 -14.47 11.17 23.80
N PHE A 163 -13.87 11.12 22.63
CA PHE A 163 -14.53 10.75 21.37
C PHE A 163 -15.12 9.35 21.44
N MET A 164 -14.41 8.37 21.98
CA MET A 164 -14.92 7.01 22.20
C MET A 164 -16.20 7.02 23.05
N LYS A 165 -16.19 7.76 24.17
CA LYS A 165 -17.37 7.88 25.04
C LYS A 165 -18.56 8.54 24.33
N GLU A 166 -18.31 9.63 23.60
CA GLU A 166 -19.35 10.36 22.85
C GLU A 166 -19.97 9.53 21.73
N LYS A 167 -19.18 8.67 21.11
CA LYS A 167 -19.61 7.80 20.00
C LYS A 167 -20.03 6.39 20.44
N ASN A 168 -19.92 6.06 21.74
CA ASN A 168 -20.17 4.74 22.32
C ASN A 168 -19.32 3.65 21.62
N LEU A 169 -18.02 3.90 21.50
CA LEU A 169 -17.06 2.96 20.92
C LEU A 169 -16.39 2.17 22.03
N ASP A 170 -16.29 0.85 21.89
CA ASP A 170 -15.79 -0.06 22.92
C ASP A 170 -14.28 -0.29 22.81
N ASN A 171 -13.71 -0.14 21.60
CA ASN A 171 -12.28 -0.41 21.34
C ASN A 171 -11.73 0.48 20.22
N TYR A 172 -10.39 0.43 20.04
CA TYR A 172 -9.71 1.26 19.01
C TYR A 172 -9.93 0.80 17.58
N SER A 173 -10.27 -0.46 17.34
CA SER A 173 -10.68 -0.92 16.01
C SER A 173 -12.00 -0.27 15.57
N GLU A 174 -12.89 0.03 16.51
CA GLU A 174 -14.10 0.80 16.21
C GLU A 174 -13.81 2.27 15.93
N VAL A 175 -12.82 2.85 16.63
CA VAL A 175 -12.32 4.21 16.33
C VAL A 175 -11.79 4.27 14.89
N GLN A 176 -10.95 3.32 14.52
CA GLN A 176 -10.42 3.21 13.15
C GLN A 176 -11.53 2.99 12.13
N MET A 177 -12.47 2.10 12.41
CA MET A 177 -13.60 1.81 11.51
C MET A 177 -14.47 3.04 11.25
N LEU A 178 -14.79 3.80 12.30
CA LEU A 178 -15.57 5.03 12.16
C LEU A 178 -14.84 6.07 11.32
N PHE A 179 -13.54 6.25 11.56
CA PHE A 179 -12.68 7.12 10.75
C PHE A 179 -12.63 6.66 9.29
N THR A 180 -12.34 5.38 9.04
CA THR A 180 -12.28 4.79 7.71
C THR A 180 -13.58 4.99 6.93
N ASN A 181 -14.73 4.76 7.57
CA ASN A 181 -16.03 4.97 6.95
C ASN A 181 -16.30 6.46 6.64
N ARG A 182 -15.80 7.39 7.48
CA ARG A 182 -15.89 8.83 7.23
C ARG A 182 -15.06 9.24 6.01
N VAL A 183 -13.83 8.77 5.93
CA VAL A 183 -12.94 9.00 4.77
C VAL A 183 -13.52 8.38 3.50
N ALA A 184 -14.01 7.16 3.58
CA ALA A 184 -14.66 6.50 2.45
C ALA A 184 -15.86 7.29 1.93
N SER A 185 -16.67 7.86 2.84
CA SER A 185 -17.82 8.70 2.48
C SER A 185 -17.39 9.99 1.79
N LEU A 186 -16.30 10.61 2.26
CA LEU A 186 -15.69 11.79 1.62
C LEU A 186 -15.26 11.46 0.18
N ILE A 187 -14.46 10.41 0.00
CA ILE A 187 -13.97 9.97 -1.32
C ILE A 187 -15.15 9.63 -2.25
N HIS A 188 -16.16 8.93 -1.72
CA HIS A 188 -17.35 8.56 -2.49
C HIS A 188 -18.18 9.76 -2.93
N SER A 189 -18.32 10.78 -2.09
CA SER A 189 -19.04 12.01 -2.39
C SER A 189 -18.45 12.79 -3.56
N LYS A 190 -17.17 12.60 -3.83
CA LYS A 190 -16.42 13.19 -4.94
C LYS A 190 -16.41 12.29 -6.20
N GLY A 191 -17.11 11.16 -6.18
CA GLY A 191 -17.23 10.24 -7.33
C GLY A 191 -16.13 9.17 -7.42
N HIS A 192 -15.25 9.11 -6.43
CA HIS A 192 -14.17 8.13 -6.36
C HIS A 192 -14.54 6.92 -5.50
N THR A 193 -13.68 5.92 -5.49
CA THR A 193 -13.84 4.70 -4.69
C THR A 193 -12.59 4.49 -3.84
N MET A 194 -12.79 4.39 -2.54
CA MET A 194 -11.71 4.09 -1.60
C MET A 194 -11.24 2.65 -1.74
N ILE A 195 -9.91 2.46 -1.72
CA ILE A 195 -9.25 1.18 -1.46
C ILE A 195 -8.51 1.31 -0.12
N GLY A 196 -8.38 0.24 0.64
CA GLY A 196 -7.47 0.16 1.78
C GLY A 196 -7.00 -1.27 1.99
N TRP A 197 -5.89 -1.43 2.70
CA TRP A 197 -5.41 -2.74 3.12
C TRP A 197 -6.46 -3.43 3.99
N ASN A 198 -6.45 -4.76 4.07
CA ASN A 198 -7.55 -5.49 4.71
C ASN A 198 -7.69 -5.25 6.23
N ASP A 199 -6.80 -4.50 6.84
CA ASP A 199 -6.93 -3.94 8.20
C ASP A 199 -8.21 -3.09 8.36
N ILE A 200 -8.63 -2.41 7.28
CA ILE A 200 -9.87 -1.60 7.27
C ILE A 200 -11.14 -2.42 7.54
N MET A 201 -11.05 -3.75 7.51
CA MET A 201 -12.16 -4.63 7.90
C MET A 201 -12.37 -4.69 9.41
N GLY A 202 -11.48 -4.08 10.20
CA GLY A 202 -11.55 -4.09 11.66
C GLY A 202 -11.33 -5.47 12.28
N LYS A 203 -10.57 -6.34 11.58
CA LYS A 203 -10.23 -7.69 12.01
C LYS A 203 -8.81 -7.73 12.58
N ASN A 204 -8.64 -8.60 13.58
CA ASN A 204 -7.33 -8.86 14.13
C ASN A 204 -6.51 -9.74 13.19
N ILE A 205 -5.53 -9.15 12.49
CA ILE A 205 -4.65 -9.82 11.53
C ILE A 205 -3.17 -9.75 11.90
N HIS A 206 -2.85 -9.04 12.98
CA HIS A 206 -1.49 -8.85 13.43
C HIS A 206 -1.19 -9.65 14.69
N GLU A 207 0.01 -10.17 14.80
CA GLU A 207 0.47 -10.98 15.93
C GLU A 207 0.57 -10.18 17.24
N TRP A 208 0.67 -8.85 17.16
CA TRP A 208 0.73 -7.94 18.30
C TRP A 208 -0.65 -7.42 18.74
N ALA A 209 -1.70 -7.64 17.94
CA ALA A 209 -3.03 -7.14 18.29
C ALA A 209 -3.76 -8.10 19.24
N ASP A 210 -4.48 -7.53 20.19
CA ASP A 210 -5.29 -8.31 21.13
C ASP A 210 -6.48 -8.97 20.44
N SER A 211 -6.78 -10.22 20.79
CA SER A 211 -7.84 -11.03 20.21
C SER A 211 -9.23 -10.40 20.31
N ASP A 212 -9.43 -9.58 21.33
CA ASP A 212 -10.74 -8.97 21.66
C ASP A 212 -10.94 -7.58 21.02
N ASN A 213 -9.95 -7.11 20.25
CA ASN A 213 -9.96 -5.78 19.64
C ASN A 213 -10.44 -5.82 18.17
N GLU A 214 -11.57 -6.48 17.91
CA GLU A 214 -12.24 -6.43 16.61
C GLU A 214 -13.38 -5.42 16.60
N SER A 215 -13.62 -4.77 15.45
CA SER A 215 -14.75 -3.86 15.29
C SER A 215 -16.05 -4.63 15.12
N THR A 216 -17.08 -4.21 15.84
CA THR A 216 -18.48 -4.64 15.64
C THR A 216 -19.17 -3.83 14.54
N HIS A 217 -18.61 -2.69 14.16
CA HIS A 217 -19.11 -1.85 13.09
C HIS A 217 -18.69 -2.38 11.72
N ALA A 218 -19.60 -2.33 10.76
CA ALA A 218 -19.34 -2.76 9.40
C ALA A 218 -18.59 -1.69 8.59
N LEU A 219 -17.66 -2.14 7.75
CA LEU A 219 -17.06 -1.32 6.70
C LEU A 219 -18.13 -0.93 5.67
N THR A 220 -18.06 0.30 5.18
CA THR A 220 -19.01 0.77 4.15
C THR A 220 -18.94 -0.07 2.87
N PRO A 221 -20.08 -0.43 2.25
CA PRO A 221 -20.14 -1.43 1.17
C PRO A 221 -19.47 -1.00 -0.15
N TYR A 222 -19.18 0.28 -0.33
CA TYR A 222 -18.50 0.78 -1.51
C TYR A 222 -16.97 0.82 -1.39
N ALA A 223 -16.40 0.49 -0.23
CA ALA A 223 -14.96 0.34 -0.07
C ALA A 223 -14.45 -0.93 -0.75
N VAL A 224 -13.27 -0.86 -1.33
CA VAL A 224 -12.53 -1.98 -1.88
C VAL A 224 -11.50 -2.44 -0.86
N VAL A 225 -11.42 -3.74 -0.61
CA VAL A 225 -10.47 -4.33 0.33
C VAL A 225 -9.28 -4.90 -0.45
N GLN A 226 -8.07 -4.43 -0.17
CA GLN A 226 -6.85 -5.03 -0.68
C GLN A 226 -6.27 -5.98 0.36
N PHE A 227 -6.37 -7.29 0.10
CA PHE A 227 -5.88 -8.32 1.01
C PHE A 227 -4.38 -8.47 0.90
N TRP A 228 -3.66 -8.32 2.02
CA TRP A 228 -2.21 -8.50 2.08
C TRP A 228 -1.76 -9.46 3.20
N LYS A 229 -2.49 -9.54 4.31
CA LYS A 229 -2.08 -10.31 5.51
C LYS A 229 -3.27 -11.04 6.14
N GLY A 230 -2.98 -12.10 6.88
CA GLY A 230 -3.95 -12.90 7.62
C GLY A 230 -4.38 -14.17 6.88
N ASP A 231 -5.48 -14.77 7.35
CA ASP A 231 -6.05 -15.95 6.74
C ASP A 231 -6.82 -15.60 5.45
N THR A 232 -6.66 -16.40 4.42
CA THR A 232 -7.39 -16.23 3.15
C THR A 232 -8.92 -16.34 3.30
N ALA A 233 -9.43 -16.88 4.42
CA ALA A 233 -10.84 -16.85 4.76
C ALA A 233 -11.40 -15.41 4.85
N LEU A 234 -10.56 -14.41 5.19
CA LEU A 234 -10.94 -13.00 5.20
C LEU A 234 -11.33 -12.49 3.81
N ILE A 235 -10.70 -13.01 2.74
CA ILE A 235 -11.13 -12.72 1.36
C ILE A 235 -12.55 -13.21 1.13
N ALA A 236 -12.86 -14.43 1.56
CA ALA A 236 -14.22 -14.99 1.43
C ALA A 236 -15.23 -14.21 2.28
N GLU A 237 -14.83 -13.70 3.45
CA GLU A 237 -15.66 -12.88 4.31
C GLU A 237 -15.97 -11.53 3.63
N ALA A 238 -14.96 -10.80 3.16
CA ALA A 238 -15.13 -9.55 2.44
C ALA A 238 -16.07 -9.70 1.22
N LEU A 239 -15.86 -10.75 0.42
CA LEU A 239 -16.68 -11.06 -0.75
C LEU A 239 -18.15 -11.39 -0.36
N LYS A 240 -18.37 -12.12 0.74
CA LYS A 240 -19.71 -12.42 1.27
C LYS A 240 -20.44 -11.17 1.75
N GLN A 241 -19.72 -10.21 2.31
CA GLN A 241 -20.22 -8.90 2.71
C GLN A 241 -20.50 -7.97 1.52
N GLY A 242 -20.12 -8.39 0.29
CA GLY A 242 -20.35 -7.64 -0.95
C GLY A 242 -19.22 -6.70 -1.33
N HIS A 243 -18.10 -6.70 -0.60
CA HIS A 243 -16.95 -5.89 -0.96
C HIS A 243 -16.25 -6.44 -2.21
N ARG A 244 -15.73 -5.53 -3.02
CA ARG A 244 -14.76 -5.86 -4.06
C ARG A 244 -13.39 -6.05 -3.42
N VAL A 245 -12.62 -7.01 -3.93
CA VAL A 245 -11.33 -7.41 -3.34
C VAL A 245 -10.23 -7.38 -4.38
N ILE A 246 -9.04 -6.91 -3.96
CA ILE A 246 -7.77 -7.10 -4.65
C ILE A 246 -6.97 -8.12 -3.84
N ASN A 247 -6.50 -9.20 -4.48
CA ASN A 247 -5.76 -10.26 -3.78
C ASN A 247 -4.25 -10.09 -3.97
N SER A 248 -3.55 -9.71 -2.91
CA SER A 248 -2.11 -9.44 -2.94
C SER A 248 -1.38 -9.87 -1.64
N PRO A 249 -1.48 -11.16 -1.24
CA PRO A 249 -0.94 -11.65 0.03
C PRO A 249 0.59 -11.52 0.06
N HIS A 250 1.13 -10.92 1.13
CA HIS A 250 2.55 -10.63 1.24
C HIS A 250 3.45 -11.86 1.03
N ARG A 251 3.02 -13.03 1.52
CA ARG A 251 3.79 -14.28 1.43
C ARG A 251 3.96 -14.79 -0.01
N ASP A 252 3.14 -14.30 -0.94
CA ASP A 252 3.11 -14.79 -2.32
C ASP A 252 3.38 -13.70 -3.37
N THR A 253 3.24 -12.40 -3.02
CA THR A 253 3.26 -11.31 -4.00
C THR A 253 4.24 -10.18 -3.69
N TYR A 254 4.84 -10.12 -2.49
CA TYR A 254 5.78 -9.05 -2.15
C TYR A 254 7.14 -9.26 -2.82
N LEU A 255 7.51 -8.33 -3.67
CA LEU A 255 8.73 -8.37 -4.47
C LEU A 255 10.00 -8.00 -3.69
N ASP A 256 9.86 -7.35 -2.54
CA ASP A 256 10.95 -7.09 -1.59
C ASP A 256 11.46 -8.37 -0.90
N TYR A 257 10.62 -9.40 -0.80
CA TYR A 257 11.08 -10.71 -0.32
C TYR A 257 12.09 -11.32 -1.28
N ASN A 258 13.15 -11.90 -0.72
CA ASN A 258 14.19 -12.54 -1.51
C ASN A 258 13.67 -13.77 -2.27
N TYR A 259 14.40 -14.21 -3.27
CA TYR A 259 14.02 -15.33 -4.14
C TYR A 259 14.00 -16.69 -3.44
N THR A 260 14.59 -16.82 -2.23
CA THR A 260 14.46 -18.05 -1.43
C THR A 260 13.06 -18.17 -0.80
N LYS A 261 12.41 -17.05 -0.48
CA LYS A 261 11.04 -17.00 0.05
C LYS A 261 10.00 -17.04 -1.06
N ILE A 262 10.21 -16.26 -2.11
CA ILE A 262 9.32 -16.21 -3.28
C ILE A 262 10.12 -16.46 -4.56
N PRO A 263 10.45 -17.72 -4.86
CA PRO A 263 11.10 -18.08 -6.12
C PRO A 263 10.17 -17.83 -7.32
N LEU A 264 10.76 -17.68 -8.51
CA LEU A 264 10.01 -17.41 -9.75
C LEU A 264 8.86 -18.38 -10.00
N LYS A 265 9.08 -19.68 -9.71
CA LYS A 265 8.04 -20.70 -9.89
C LYS A 265 6.84 -20.46 -8.95
N LYS A 266 7.09 -20.07 -7.71
CA LYS A 266 6.02 -19.72 -6.74
C LYS A 266 5.24 -18.49 -7.22
N ALA A 267 5.93 -17.43 -7.67
CA ALA A 267 5.28 -16.27 -8.25
C ALA A 267 4.42 -16.62 -9.48
N TYR A 268 4.90 -17.54 -10.33
CA TYR A 268 4.15 -18.03 -11.48
C TYR A 268 2.92 -18.87 -11.10
N ASP A 269 3.01 -19.68 -10.05
CA ASP A 269 1.91 -20.54 -9.59
C ASP A 269 0.84 -19.77 -8.80
N PHE A 270 1.11 -18.53 -8.43
CA PHE A 270 0.14 -17.70 -7.74
C PHE A 270 -1.16 -17.59 -8.56
N SER A 271 -2.30 -17.80 -7.87
CA SER A 271 -3.63 -17.65 -8.47
C SER A 271 -4.31 -16.41 -7.89
N PRO A 272 -4.70 -15.44 -8.74
CA PRO A 272 -5.45 -14.27 -8.28
C PRO A 272 -6.75 -14.64 -7.56
N PHE A 273 -7.41 -15.73 -7.97
CA PHE A 273 -8.62 -16.22 -7.33
C PHE A 273 -8.28 -17.39 -6.38
N PRO A 274 -8.36 -17.17 -5.05
CA PRO A 274 -7.96 -18.20 -4.09
C PRO A 274 -8.80 -19.47 -4.20
N LYS A 275 -8.17 -20.61 -3.93
CA LYS A 275 -8.86 -21.90 -3.89
C LYS A 275 -9.87 -21.93 -2.73
N GLY A 276 -10.98 -22.62 -2.94
CA GLY A 276 -12.02 -22.79 -1.91
C GLY A 276 -13.06 -21.66 -1.85
N ILE A 277 -12.88 -20.56 -2.57
CA ILE A 277 -13.87 -19.50 -2.67
C ILE A 277 -14.90 -19.87 -3.76
N ASP A 278 -16.19 -19.68 -3.44
CA ASP A 278 -17.28 -19.93 -4.39
C ASP A 278 -17.14 -19.01 -5.61
N ARG A 279 -17.18 -19.60 -6.80
CA ARG A 279 -17.02 -18.91 -8.08
C ARG A 279 -18.06 -17.81 -8.35
N LYS A 280 -19.22 -17.84 -7.67
CA LYS A 280 -20.22 -16.76 -7.76
C LYS A 280 -19.67 -15.40 -7.36
N TYR A 281 -18.63 -15.36 -6.49
CA TYR A 281 -17.97 -14.14 -6.05
C TYR A 281 -16.88 -13.63 -7.00
N LYS A 282 -16.57 -14.37 -8.07
CA LYS A 282 -15.54 -13.97 -9.02
C LYS A 282 -15.73 -12.55 -9.59
N PRO A 283 -16.94 -12.04 -9.85
CA PRO A 283 -17.13 -10.67 -10.32
C PRO A 283 -16.73 -9.57 -9.30
N LEU A 284 -16.63 -9.91 -8.03
CA LEU A 284 -16.20 -9.00 -6.96
C LEU A 284 -14.67 -9.00 -6.77
N LEU A 285 -13.95 -9.98 -7.33
CA LEU A 285 -12.49 -9.96 -7.33
C LEU A 285 -12.00 -9.09 -8.48
N LEU A 286 -11.42 -7.92 -8.15
CA LEU A 286 -10.94 -6.96 -9.17
C LEU A 286 -9.64 -7.43 -9.83
N GLY A 287 -8.84 -8.22 -9.12
CA GLY A 287 -7.55 -8.70 -9.62
C GLY A 287 -6.58 -8.99 -8.50
N SER A 288 -5.29 -8.87 -8.83
CA SER A 288 -4.19 -9.04 -7.88
C SER A 288 -3.14 -7.95 -8.05
N GLY A 289 -2.39 -7.71 -6.98
CA GLY A 289 -1.23 -6.84 -6.95
C GLY A 289 0.06 -7.61 -6.68
N CYS A 290 1.19 -6.99 -6.96
CA CYS A 290 2.50 -7.38 -6.45
C CYS A 290 3.23 -6.12 -6.00
N GLN A 291 3.63 -6.08 -4.73
CA GLN A 291 4.15 -4.90 -4.06
C GLN A 291 5.68 -4.92 -4.04
N MET A 292 6.29 -3.75 -4.13
CA MET A 292 7.72 -3.54 -4.03
C MET A 292 8.02 -2.48 -2.97
N TRP A 293 8.27 -2.93 -1.75
CA TRP A 293 8.69 -2.09 -0.62
C TRP A 293 10.20 -1.88 -0.68
N SER A 294 10.67 -0.71 -0.30
CA SER A 294 12.06 -0.31 -0.57
C SER A 294 12.86 0.14 0.64
N GLU A 295 12.40 -0.14 1.87
CA GLU A 295 13.03 0.33 3.12
C GLU A 295 14.51 -0.01 3.19
N TRP A 296 14.91 -1.17 2.70
CA TRP A 296 16.30 -1.64 2.70
C TRP A 296 16.85 -1.90 1.31
N ILE A 297 16.28 -1.28 0.28
CA ILE A 297 16.69 -1.43 -1.13
C ILE A 297 17.23 -0.09 -1.63
N PRO A 298 18.52 0.19 -1.42
CA PRO A 298 19.08 1.53 -1.61
C PRO A 298 19.35 1.91 -3.07
N ARG A 299 19.39 0.94 -4.00
CA ARG A 299 19.77 1.18 -5.40
C ARG A 299 18.73 0.65 -6.36
N ILE A 300 18.58 1.34 -7.49
CA ILE A 300 17.63 0.97 -8.53
C ILE A 300 17.91 -0.44 -9.11
N GLU A 301 19.18 -0.83 -9.22
CA GLU A 301 19.54 -2.15 -9.74
C GLU A 301 19.16 -3.27 -8.76
N ASP A 302 19.18 -3.00 -7.45
CA ASP A 302 18.73 -3.97 -6.43
C ASP A 302 17.21 -4.12 -6.49
N MET A 303 16.48 -3.02 -6.60
CA MET A 303 15.04 -3.04 -6.84
C MET A 303 14.70 -3.79 -8.13
N GLN A 304 15.39 -3.50 -9.24
CA GLN A 304 15.17 -4.20 -10.51
C GLN A 304 15.42 -5.71 -10.38
N ARG A 305 16.46 -6.15 -9.66
CA ARG A 305 16.69 -7.59 -9.42
C ARG A 305 15.60 -8.23 -8.58
N GLN A 306 15.02 -7.50 -7.65
CA GLN A 306 13.86 -7.98 -6.88
C GLN A 306 12.61 -8.09 -7.74
N VAL A 307 12.34 -7.11 -8.59
CA VAL A 307 11.16 -7.05 -9.44
C VAL A 307 11.24 -8.05 -10.60
N PHE A 308 12.37 -8.07 -11.33
CA PHE A 308 12.52 -8.89 -12.53
C PHE A 308 13.28 -10.21 -12.24
N PRO A 309 12.75 -11.37 -12.67
CA PRO A 309 11.64 -11.60 -13.60
C PRO A 309 10.26 -11.80 -12.94
N ARG A 310 10.10 -11.75 -11.61
CA ARG A 310 8.84 -12.12 -10.92
C ARG A 310 7.63 -11.31 -11.40
N ILE A 311 7.80 -10.04 -11.73
CA ILE A 311 6.71 -9.20 -12.26
C ILE A 311 6.11 -9.78 -13.56
N ALA A 312 6.91 -10.45 -14.39
CA ALA A 312 6.41 -11.12 -15.58
C ALA A 312 5.55 -12.34 -15.24
N ALA A 313 5.88 -13.04 -14.16
CA ALA A 313 5.09 -14.18 -13.67
C ALA A 313 3.72 -13.73 -13.13
N TYR A 314 3.66 -12.63 -12.38
CA TYR A 314 2.38 -12.05 -11.92
C TYR A 314 1.55 -11.50 -13.07
N ALA A 315 2.18 -10.87 -14.07
CA ALA A 315 1.48 -10.44 -15.28
C ALA A 315 0.87 -11.63 -16.02
N GLU A 316 1.60 -12.74 -16.19
CA GLU A 316 1.08 -13.97 -16.80
C GLU A 316 -0.12 -14.51 -15.99
N SER A 317 -0.05 -14.48 -14.65
CA SER A 317 -1.14 -14.93 -13.78
C SER A 317 -2.40 -14.07 -13.91
N GLY A 318 -2.27 -12.79 -14.22
CA GLY A 318 -3.40 -11.89 -14.47
C GLY A 318 -4.08 -12.10 -15.82
N TRP A 319 -3.35 -12.59 -16.82
CA TRP A 319 -3.86 -12.71 -18.22
C TRP A 319 -4.19 -14.12 -18.64
N THR A 320 -3.56 -15.13 -18.05
CA THR A 320 -3.68 -16.52 -18.45
C THR A 320 -4.58 -17.29 -17.50
N ILE A 321 -5.66 -17.87 -18.01
CA ILE A 321 -6.52 -18.75 -17.22
C ILE A 321 -5.73 -19.95 -16.68
N GLU A 322 -6.04 -20.36 -15.47
CA GLU A 322 -5.28 -21.34 -14.68
C GLU A 322 -4.92 -22.62 -15.45
N ASN A 323 -5.90 -23.21 -16.14
CA ASN A 323 -5.70 -24.46 -16.92
C ASN A 323 -4.90 -24.28 -18.22
N LYS A 324 -4.52 -23.05 -18.57
CA LYS A 324 -3.67 -22.73 -19.73
C LYS A 324 -2.25 -22.31 -19.33
N LYS A 325 -1.99 -22.17 -18.03
CA LYS A 325 -0.65 -21.85 -17.53
C LYS A 325 0.32 -22.97 -17.86
N ASN A 326 1.52 -22.62 -18.31
CA ASN A 326 2.59 -23.56 -18.65
C ASN A 326 3.95 -22.93 -18.33
N PHE A 327 4.57 -23.35 -17.25
CA PHE A 327 5.82 -22.75 -16.77
C PHE A 327 6.98 -22.93 -17.76
N THR A 328 7.06 -24.06 -18.46
CA THR A 328 8.11 -24.28 -19.47
C THR A 328 7.99 -23.27 -20.61
N ARG A 329 6.78 -23.09 -21.17
CA ARG A 329 6.53 -22.06 -22.19
C ARG A 329 6.84 -20.65 -21.68
N PHE A 330 6.42 -20.33 -20.46
CA PHE A 330 6.72 -19.05 -19.82
C PHE A 330 8.24 -18.84 -19.69
N SER A 331 8.98 -19.84 -19.20
CA SER A 331 10.43 -19.78 -19.05
C SER A 331 11.17 -19.62 -20.38
N THR A 332 10.69 -20.29 -21.44
CA THR A 332 11.22 -20.12 -22.80
C THR A 332 10.98 -18.68 -23.30
N SER A 333 9.77 -18.15 -23.15
CA SER A 333 9.46 -16.76 -23.53
C SER A 333 10.26 -15.75 -22.72
N LEU A 334 10.46 -16.03 -21.42
CA LEU A 334 11.28 -15.20 -20.54
C LEU A 334 12.74 -15.11 -21.06
N SER A 335 13.36 -16.26 -21.36
CA SER A 335 14.75 -16.32 -21.82
C SER A 335 14.95 -15.76 -23.24
N GLN A 336 14.03 -16.04 -24.15
CA GLN A 336 14.19 -15.71 -25.57
C GLN A 336 13.65 -14.30 -25.93
N ILE A 337 12.73 -13.75 -25.16
CA ILE A 337 12.07 -12.48 -25.50
C ILE A 337 12.30 -11.41 -24.44
N LEU A 338 11.96 -11.70 -23.16
CA LEU A 338 11.94 -10.66 -22.14
C LEU A 338 13.35 -10.27 -21.69
N ILE A 339 14.23 -11.23 -21.40
CA ILE A 339 15.61 -10.97 -20.96
C ILE A 339 16.41 -10.21 -22.03
N PRO A 340 16.41 -10.58 -23.32
CA PRO A 340 17.07 -9.78 -24.36
C PRO A 340 16.57 -8.33 -24.39
N ARG A 341 15.26 -8.12 -24.23
CA ARG A 341 14.67 -6.77 -24.16
C ARG A 341 15.12 -6.00 -22.94
N TRP A 342 15.19 -6.63 -21.76
CA TRP A 342 15.70 -5.99 -20.54
C TRP A 342 17.16 -5.60 -20.66
N LYS A 343 17.98 -6.46 -21.28
CA LYS A 343 19.37 -6.14 -21.61
C LYS A 343 19.50 -4.88 -22.46
N GLN A 344 18.68 -4.75 -23.51
CA GLN A 344 18.68 -3.57 -24.38
C GLN A 344 18.30 -2.29 -23.64
N LYS A 345 17.49 -2.41 -22.58
CA LYS A 345 17.02 -1.28 -21.75
C LYS A 345 17.86 -1.06 -20.50
N ASN A 346 18.97 -1.77 -20.33
CA ASN A 346 19.83 -1.73 -19.14
C ASN A 346 19.06 -2.03 -17.83
N ILE A 347 18.03 -2.88 -17.88
CA ILE A 347 17.27 -3.34 -16.72
C ILE A 347 17.99 -4.55 -16.13
N ALA A 348 18.35 -4.48 -14.85
CA ALA A 348 18.89 -5.61 -14.12
C ALA A 348 17.79 -6.64 -13.79
N TRP A 349 18.15 -7.92 -13.68
CA TRP A 349 17.23 -8.99 -13.27
C TRP A 349 17.96 -10.04 -12.44
N HIS A 350 17.22 -10.85 -11.69
CA HIS A 350 17.76 -11.96 -10.90
C HIS A 350 18.13 -13.14 -11.80
N LYS A 351 19.41 -13.40 -11.95
CA LYS A 351 19.94 -14.36 -12.94
C LYS A 351 19.69 -15.83 -12.60
N GLU A 352 19.72 -16.18 -11.30
CA GLU A 352 19.56 -17.56 -10.84
C GLU A 352 18.14 -18.12 -11.02
N SER A 353 17.18 -17.22 -11.27
CA SER A 353 15.80 -17.61 -11.56
C SER A 353 15.56 -17.99 -13.03
N THR A 354 16.56 -17.82 -13.87
CA THR A 354 16.43 -18.12 -15.30
C THR A 354 16.74 -19.60 -15.52
N PRO A 355 15.84 -20.40 -16.09
CA PRO A 355 16.18 -21.74 -16.56
C PRO A 355 17.37 -21.61 -17.52
N GLN A 356 18.46 -22.32 -17.24
CA GLN A 356 19.52 -22.47 -18.22
C GLN A 356 18.92 -23.15 -19.44
N ALA A 357 19.10 -22.57 -20.61
CA ALA A 357 18.74 -23.25 -21.85
C ALA A 357 19.65 -24.48 -21.94
N GLU A 358 19.04 -25.68 -21.89
CA GLU A 358 19.71 -26.93 -22.24
C GLU A 358 20.11 -26.92 -23.73
#